data_475d62fcf139ca8cf5d6b52f2398b191
#
_entry.id   475d62fcf139ca8cf5d6b52f2398b191
#
_cell.length_a   1.000
_cell.length_b   1.000
_cell.length_c   1.000
_cell.angle_alpha   90.00
_cell.angle_beta   90.00
_cell.angle_gamma   90.00
#
_symmetry.space_group_name_H-M   'P 1'
#
loop_
_entity.id
_entity.type
_entity.pdbx_description
1 polymer ?
#
loop_
_entity_poly.entity_id
_entity_poly.type
_entity_poly.pdbx_seq_one_letter_code
_entity_poly.pdbx_strand_id
1 'polypeptide(L)'
;LEESHVKYSVQYLYSLINSGNFNEAFTYSKKLEKLEIESFESNLIIGIFNLKNSNLDLAKKYFLKAKNINSGFILNTYVSGSLFNWSNLRSSDINYANLQLKKLDKRFDNLMKIQNVFLNCYYNTSNTNKLFIELTSNDKIDFSRYNYFHASYATTSGNINKAKNIIQSGLKLYPRNLLLNQYKIDLNKSKNLNTFNCKKEKHVIAEILYITANALSSQSIYFSSNFYLNLAKFLNEDFYSFDILLAENFYKLDNFKKAKKIYKNLSKRGGAFKWYST
;
A
#
# COMPACT_ATOMS: atom_id res chain seq x y z
N LEU A 1 25.02 24.86 2.03
CA LEU A 1 25.65 23.52 1.90
C LEU A 1 24.76 22.41 2.47
N GLU A 2 24.14 22.58 3.65
CA GLU A 2 23.28 21.54 4.25
C GLU A 2 22.03 21.21 3.43
N GLU A 3 21.29 22.21 2.94
CA GLU A 3 20.08 21.98 2.13
C GLU A 3 20.36 21.23 0.83
N SER A 4 21.51 21.52 0.18
CA SER A 4 21.91 20.82 -1.04
C SER A 4 22.25 19.36 -0.77
N HIS A 5 22.86 19.07 0.39
CA HIS A 5 23.18 17.71 0.82
C HIS A 5 21.92 16.88 1.13
N VAL A 6 20.94 17.45 1.83
CA VAL A 6 19.65 16.79 2.10
C VAL A 6 18.93 16.48 0.80
N LYS A 7 18.81 17.44 -0.10
CA LYS A 7 18.13 17.27 -1.41
C LYS A 7 18.78 16.19 -2.25
N TYR A 8 20.11 16.17 -2.34
CA TYR A 8 20.85 15.14 -3.06
C TYR A 8 20.61 13.75 -2.43
N SER A 9 20.68 13.66 -1.10
CA SER A 9 20.48 12.41 -0.37
C SER A 9 19.07 11.85 -0.59
N VAL A 10 18.04 12.69 -0.61
CA VAL A 10 16.67 12.29 -0.91
C VAL A 10 16.55 11.74 -2.33
N GLN A 11 17.12 12.42 -3.34
CA GLN A 11 17.11 11.94 -4.73
C GLN A 11 17.83 10.60 -4.89
N TYR A 12 18.94 10.42 -4.19
CA TYR A 12 19.67 9.16 -4.18
C TYR A 12 18.85 8.02 -3.55
N LEU A 13 18.18 8.27 -2.43
CA LEU A 13 17.25 7.30 -1.81
C LEU A 13 16.11 6.89 -2.75
N TYR A 14 15.50 7.85 -3.45
CA TYR A 14 14.50 7.56 -4.49
C TYR A 14 15.07 6.67 -5.59
N SER A 15 16.29 6.96 -6.05
CA SER A 15 16.95 6.17 -7.08
C SER A 15 17.20 4.73 -6.64
N LEU A 16 17.70 4.53 -5.42
CA LEU A 16 17.97 3.21 -4.83
C LEU A 16 16.67 2.38 -4.74
N ILE A 17 15.61 2.96 -4.17
CA ILE A 17 14.31 2.27 -4.05
C ILE A 17 13.72 1.97 -5.43
N ASN A 18 13.77 2.91 -6.38
CA ASN A 18 13.24 2.72 -7.74
C ASN A 18 14.07 1.72 -8.58
N SER A 19 15.28 1.41 -8.14
CA SER A 19 16.15 0.37 -8.72
C SER A 19 16.02 -0.98 -8.00
N GLY A 20 15.28 -1.06 -6.89
CA GLY A 20 15.14 -2.27 -6.08
C GLY A 20 16.29 -2.53 -5.09
N ASN A 21 17.16 -1.56 -4.87
CA ASN A 21 18.34 -1.66 -4.00
C ASN A 21 17.98 -1.34 -2.54
N PHE A 22 17.02 -2.10 -1.96
CA PHE A 22 16.47 -1.80 -0.63
C PHE A 22 17.51 -1.86 0.50
N ASN A 23 18.44 -2.83 0.46
CA ASN A 23 19.48 -2.97 1.49
C ASN A 23 20.45 -1.78 1.47
N GLU A 24 20.80 -1.31 0.28
CA GLU A 24 21.67 -0.15 0.11
C GLU A 24 20.95 1.13 0.57
N ALA A 25 19.66 1.29 0.22
CA ALA A 25 18.85 2.39 0.69
C ALA A 25 18.75 2.43 2.22
N PHE A 26 18.57 1.27 2.87
CA PHE A 26 18.57 1.15 4.32
C PHE A 26 19.92 1.53 4.93
N THR A 27 21.02 0.97 4.40
CA THR A 27 22.37 1.28 4.88
C THR A 27 22.71 2.75 4.73
N TYR A 28 22.36 3.35 3.59
CA TYR A 28 22.57 4.77 3.36
C TYR A 28 21.71 5.64 4.30
N SER A 29 20.43 5.27 4.51
CA SER A 29 19.57 5.96 5.49
C SER A 29 20.15 5.91 6.90
N LYS A 30 20.75 4.78 7.32
CA LYS A 30 21.43 4.66 8.60
C LYS A 30 22.71 5.50 8.68
N LYS A 31 23.41 5.68 7.55
CA LYS A 31 24.55 6.61 7.49
C LYS A 31 24.11 8.06 7.65
N LEU A 32 23.00 8.45 7.01
CA LEU A 32 22.45 9.80 7.16
C LEU A 32 22.03 10.08 8.61
N GLU A 33 21.41 9.11 9.30
CA GLU A 33 21.08 9.22 10.71
C GLU A 33 22.33 9.50 11.58
N LYS A 34 23.45 8.79 11.33
CA LYS A 34 24.71 9.02 12.06
C LYS A 34 25.35 10.38 11.80
N LEU A 35 25.06 10.97 10.65
CA LEU A 35 25.55 12.30 10.25
C LEU A 35 24.56 13.42 10.62
N GLU A 36 23.45 13.07 11.31
CA GLU A 36 22.37 14.01 11.68
C GLU A 36 21.71 14.71 10.48
N ILE A 37 21.78 14.08 9.28
CA ILE A 37 21.18 14.55 8.03
C ILE A 37 19.91 13.72 7.76
N GLU A 38 18.99 13.70 8.71
CA GLU A 38 17.77 12.92 8.58
C GLU A 38 16.73 13.61 7.67
N SER A 39 16.03 12.83 6.85
CA SER A 39 14.90 13.26 6.05
C SER A 39 13.66 12.41 6.35
N PHE A 40 12.50 12.86 5.88
CA PHE A 40 11.28 12.04 5.90
C PHE A 40 11.54 10.69 5.23
N GLU A 41 12.16 10.68 4.05
CA GLU A 41 12.42 9.48 3.25
C GLU A 41 13.40 8.53 3.94
N SER A 42 14.46 9.03 4.55
CA SER A 42 15.43 8.18 5.27
C SER A 42 14.77 7.47 6.45
N ASN A 43 13.96 8.18 7.24
CA ASN A 43 13.23 7.59 8.35
C ASN A 43 12.11 6.64 7.88
N LEU A 44 11.41 6.98 6.80
CA LEU A 44 10.41 6.10 6.17
C LEU A 44 11.05 4.77 5.75
N ILE A 45 12.19 4.80 5.05
CA ILE A 45 12.89 3.60 4.58
C ILE A 45 13.34 2.73 5.76
N ILE A 46 13.93 3.32 6.80
CA ILE A 46 14.36 2.57 8.00
C ILE A 46 13.13 1.94 8.67
N GLY A 47 12.02 2.68 8.79
CA GLY A 47 10.77 2.17 9.36
C GLY A 47 10.21 0.99 8.56
N ILE A 48 10.13 1.12 7.24
CA ILE A 48 9.65 0.06 6.32
C ILE A 48 10.54 -1.18 6.39
N PHE A 49 11.86 -1.01 6.43
CA PHE A 49 12.80 -2.14 6.52
C PHE A 49 12.63 -2.92 7.83
N ASN A 50 12.49 -2.21 8.96
CA ASN A 50 12.20 -2.85 10.25
C ASN A 50 10.84 -3.54 10.28
N LEU A 51 9.80 -2.94 9.67
CA LEU A 51 8.48 -3.56 9.55
C LEU A 51 8.53 -4.86 8.72
N LYS A 52 9.26 -4.87 7.59
CA LYS A 52 9.48 -6.07 6.77
C LYS A 52 10.05 -7.21 7.61
N ASN A 53 11.01 -6.91 8.47
CA ASN A 53 11.67 -7.84 9.36
C ASN A 53 10.89 -8.11 10.67
N SER A 54 9.63 -7.68 10.75
CA SER A 54 8.76 -7.88 11.93
C SER A 54 9.24 -7.18 13.22
N ASN A 55 10.11 -6.17 13.09
CA ASN A 55 10.62 -5.38 14.20
C ASN A 55 9.76 -4.13 14.40
N LEU A 56 8.56 -4.34 14.97
CA LEU A 56 7.52 -3.30 15.05
C LEU A 56 7.90 -2.10 15.91
N ASP A 57 8.62 -2.31 17.01
CA ASP A 57 9.00 -1.21 17.90
C ASP A 57 9.97 -0.24 17.22
N LEU A 58 10.96 -0.77 16.49
CA LEU A 58 11.83 0.06 15.69
C LEU A 58 11.08 0.69 14.51
N ALA A 59 10.20 -0.03 13.82
CA ALA A 59 9.38 0.55 12.77
C ALA A 59 8.57 1.74 13.29
N LYS A 60 7.87 1.58 14.43
CA LYS A 60 7.12 2.64 15.10
C LYS A 60 8.00 3.85 15.45
N LYS A 61 9.19 3.62 16.01
CA LYS A 61 10.15 4.69 16.33
C LYS A 61 10.48 5.53 15.11
N TYR A 62 10.79 4.90 13.97
CA TYR A 62 11.19 5.62 12.76
C TYR A 62 10.01 6.27 12.04
N PHE A 63 8.81 5.69 12.08
CA PHE A 63 7.61 6.35 11.57
C PHE A 63 7.26 7.58 12.41
N LEU A 64 7.50 7.55 13.73
CA LEU A 64 7.36 8.74 14.57
C LEU A 64 8.40 9.81 14.22
N LYS A 65 9.66 9.44 13.99
CA LYS A 65 10.69 10.37 13.52
C LYS A 65 10.27 11.01 12.19
N ALA A 66 9.83 10.20 11.20
CA ALA A 66 9.34 10.70 9.93
C ALA A 66 8.16 11.68 10.08
N LYS A 67 7.24 11.38 11.01
CA LYS A 67 6.09 12.25 11.33
C LYS A 67 6.50 13.59 11.91
N ASN A 68 7.55 13.62 12.69
CA ASN A 68 8.02 14.84 13.37
C ASN A 68 8.88 15.75 12.46
N ILE A 69 9.33 15.24 11.30
CA ILE A 69 10.01 16.07 10.31
C ILE A 69 8.98 16.95 9.60
N ASN A 70 9.12 18.24 9.79
CA ASN A 70 8.30 19.23 9.08
C ASN A 70 8.78 19.35 7.62
N SER A 71 8.22 18.51 6.76
CA SER A 71 8.56 18.52 5.32
C SER A 71 7.79 19.56 4.51
N GLY A 72 6.82 20.26 5.11
CA GLY A 72 5.88 21.14 4.39
C GLY A 72 4.92 20.42 3.44
N PHE A 73 5.11 19.12 3.22
CA PHE A 73 4.27 18.31 2.32
C PHE A 73 3.20 17.57 3.11
N ILE A 74 1.94 17.92 2.84
CA ILE A 74 0.79 17.31 3.51
C ILE A 74 0.72 15.79 3.31
N LEU A 75 1.17 15.29 2.16
CA LEU A 75 1.20 13.86 1.85
C LEU A 75 2.14 13.10 2.81
N ASN A 76 3.28 13.69 3.15
CA ASN A 76 4.23 13.11 4.11
C ASN A 76 3.60 12.99 5.50
N THR A 77 2.82 13.99 5.91
CA THR A 77 2.08 13.98 7.19
C THR A 77 1.03 12.88 7.20
N TYR A 78 0.29 12.71 6.11
CA TYR A 78 -0.67 11.62 5.96
C TYR A 78 0.00 10.24 6.04
N VAL A 79 1.05 10.04 5.24
CA VAL A 79 1.76 8.76 5.18
C VAL A 79 2.35 8.42 6.55
N SER A 80 3.19 9.29 7.12
CA SER A 80 3.85 9.00 8.41
C SER A 80 2.86 8.83 9.57
N GLY A 81 1.81 9.63 9.60
CA GLY A 81 0.75 9.52 10.61
C GLY A 81 -0.01 8.19 10.50
N SER A 82 -0.33 7.76 9.27
CA SER A 82 -0.96 6.47 9.01
C SER A 82 -0.04 5.31 9.41
N LEU A 83 1.21 5.32 8.96
CA LEU A 83 2.17 4.25 9.25
C LEU A 83 2.47 4.13 10.75
N PHE A 84 2.61 5.27 11.43
CA PHE A 84 2.75 5.30 12.89
C PHE A 84 1.53 4.68 13.59
N ASN A 85 0.31 5.04 13.18
CA ASN A 85 -0.91 4.44 13.75
C ASN A 85 -0.91 2.91 13.55
N TRP A 86 -0.66 2.43 12.33
CA TRP A 86 -0.66 1.00 12.01
C TRP A 86 0.46 0.22 12.71
N SER A 87 1.61 0.81 12.96
CA SER A 87 2.70 0.16 13.73
C SER A 87 2.43 0.08 15.23
N ASN A 88 1.39 0.76 15.73
CA ASN A 88 1.03 0.81 17.15
C ASN A 88 -0.14 -0.10 17.53
N LEU A 89 -0.77 -0.82 16.58
CA LEU A 89 -2.03 -1.52 16.80
C LEU A 89 -1.95 -2.66 17.83
N ARG A 90 -0.81 -3.34 17.94
CA ARG A 90 -0.63 -4.43 18.92
C ARG A 90 -0.67 -3.96 20.38
N SER A 91 -0.34 -2.69 20.62
CA SER A 91 -0.32 -2.07 21.93
C SER A 91 -1.47 -1.08 22.16
N SER A 92 -2.50 -1.11 21.30
CA SER A 92 -3.65 -0.19 21.36
C SER A 92 -4.96 -0.95 21.09
N ASP A 93 -6.07 -0.32 21.42
CA ASP A 93 -7.41 -0.77 21.05
C ASP A 93 -7.92 -0.05 19.80
N ILE A 94 -9.08 -0.49 19.31
CA ILE A 94 -9.73 0.11 18.13
C ILE A 94 -10.12 1.57 18.36
N ASN A 95 -10.49 1.96 19.58
CA ASN A 95 -10.91 3.32 19.90
C ASN A 95 -9.73 4.27 19.78
N TYR A 96 -8.59 3.88 20.35
CA TYR A 96 -7.35 4.63 20.21
C TYR A 96 -6.91 4.73 18.73
N ALA A 97 -6.93 3.62 18.00
CA ALA A 97 -6.56 3.59 16.58
C ALA A 97 -7.46 4.52 15.74
N ASN A 98 -8.77 4.50 15.98
CA ASN A 98 -9.72 5.40 15.32
C ASN A 98 -9.51 6.86 15.71
N LEU A 99 -9.16 7.15 16.97
CA LEU A 99 -8.84 8.51 17.41
C LEU A 99 -7.59 9.03 16.68
N GLN A 100 -6.55 8.20 16.51
CA GLN A 100 -5.37 8.59 15.74
C GLN A 100 -5.69 8.81 14.27
N LEU A 101 -6.55 7.98 13.67
CA LEU A 101 -7.00 8.14 12.30
C LEU A 101 -7.72 9.49 12.10
N LYS A 102 -8.60 9.87 13.02
CA LYS A 102 -9.32 11.15 12.99
C LYS A 102 -8.44 12.41 13.15
N LYS A 103 -7.20 12.24 13.62
CA LYS A 103 -6.22 13.35 13.70
C LYS A 103 -5.54 13.64 12.37
N LEU A 104 -5.69 12.76 11.37
CA LEU A 104 -5.18 13.01 10.03
C LEU A 104 -5.98 14.14 9.36
N ASP A 105 -5.37 14.79 8.39
CA ASP A 105 -5.98 15.92 7.70
C ASP A 105 -7.25 15.48 6.94
N LYS A 106 -8.32 16.24 7.09
CA LYS A 106 -9.63 15.97 6.48
C LYS A 106 -9.61 15.90 4.94
N ARG A 107 -8.60 16.50 4.31
CA ARG A 107 -8.40 16.34 2.85
C ARG A 107 -8.21 14.88 2.43
N PHE A 108 -7.85 14.01 3.36
CA PHE A 108 -7.70 12.58 3.15
C PHE A 108 -8.89 11.74 3.64
N ASP A 109 -10.07 12.34 3.86
CA ASP A 109 -11.27 11.65 4.38
C ASP A 109 -11.56 10.32 3.66
N ASN A 110 -11.46 10.31 2.33
CA ASN A 110 -11.73 9.09 1.55
C ASN A 110 -10.70 7.99 1.82
N LEU A 111 -9.45 8.37 2.03
CA LEU A 111 -8.39 7.42 2.39
C LEU A 111 -8.54 6.96 3.85
N MET A 112 -9.07 7.82 4.73
CA MET A 112 -9.38 7.45 6.11
C MET A 112 -10.54 6.46 6.19
N LYS A 113 -11.55 6.54 5.31
CA LYS A 113 -12.62 5.53 5.20
C LYS A 113 -12.05 4.15 4.90
N ILE A 114 -11.09 4.05 3.99
CA ILE A 114 -10.40 2.80 3.67
C ILE A 114 -9.67 2.26 4.91
N GLN A 115 -8.90 3.11 5.58
CA GLN A 115 -8.17 2.70 6.78
C GLN A 115 -9.12 2.28 7.90
N ASN A 116 -10.27 2.95 8.07
CA ASN A 116 -11.28 2.57 9.06
C ASN A 116 -11.82 1.15 8.80
N VAL A 117 -12.10 0.79 7.54
CA VAL A 117 -12.52 -0.57 7.20
C VAL A 117 -11.44 -1.58 7.58
N PHE A 118 -10.18 -1.30 7.25
CA PHE A 118 -9.07 -2.20 7.60
C PHE A 118 -8.81 -2.28 9.11
N LEU A 119 -8.99 -1.20 9.88
CA LEU A 119 -8.90 -1.25 11.35
C LEU A 119 -9.98 -2.17 11.93
N ASN A 120 -11.22 -2.05 11.46
CA ASN A 120 -12.29 -2.94 11.89
C ASN A 120 -12.01 -4.41 11.52
N CYS A 121 -11.42 -4.64 10.35
CA CYS A 121 -10.97 -5.97 9.92
C CYS A 121 -9.83 -6.50 10.81
N TYR A 122 -8.86 -5.67 11.15
CA TYR A 122 -7.73 -6.03 12.02
C TYR A 122 -8.21 -6.48 13.40
N TYR A 123 -9.08 -5.71 14.03
CA TYR A 123 -9.66 -5.99 15.34
C TYR A 123 -10.85 -6.97 15.30
N ASN A 124 -11.22 -7.47 14.10
CA ASN A 124 -12.29 -8.44 13.89
C ASN A 124 -13.64 -7.97 14.49
N THR A 125 -14.01 -6.71 14.26
CA THR A 125 -15.28 -6.18 14.80
C THR A 125 -16.47 -6.67 13.98
N SER A 126 -17.65 -6.70 14.61
CA SER A 126 -18.94 -7.02 13.93
C SER A 126 -19.28 -6.07 12.79
N ASN A 127 -18.77 -4.83 12.83
CA ASN A 127 -19.01 -3.81 11.83
C ASN A 127 -18.21 -3.97 10.54
N THR A 128 -17.17 -4.81 10.51
CA THR A 128 -16.26 -4.95 9.36
C THR A 128 -16.99 -5.15 8.04
N ASN A 129 -17.95 -6.07 8.02
CA ASN A 129 -18.70 -6.36 6.79
C ASN A 129 -19.55 -5.19 6.32
N LYS A 130 -20.25 -4.51 7.25
CA LYS A 130 -21.07 -3.33 6.97
C LYS A 130 -20.21 -2.22 6.36
N LEU A 131 -19.06 -1.94 6.94
CA LEU A 131 -18.14 -0.91 6.47
C LEU A 131 -17.55 -1.21 5.08
N PHE A 132 -17.27 -2.47 4.76
CA PHE A 132 -16.89 -2.85 3.38
C PHE A 132 -18.01 -2.56 2.38
N ILE A 133 -19.27 -2.90 2.72
CA ILE A 133 -20.42 -2.63 1.86
C ILE A 133 -20.58 -1.12 1.64
N GLU A 134 -20.57 -0.32 2.73
CA GLU A 134 -20.68 1.13 2.66
C GLU A 134 -19.57 1.75 1.80
N LEU A 135 -18.32 1.26 1.92
CA LEU A 135 -17.21 1.74 1.13
C LEU A 135 -17.40 1.45 -0.36
N THR A 136 -17.76 0.20 -0.70
CA THR A 136 -17.86 -0.26 -2.10
C THR A 136 -19.15 0.15 -2.81
N SER A 137 -20.18 0.59 -2.06
CA SER A 137 -21.42 1.13 -2.60
C SER A 137 -21.40 2.65 -2.83
N ASN A 138 -20.24 3.29 -2.65
CA ASN A 138 -20.10 4.72 -2.89
C ASN A 138 -20.15 5.00 -4.40
N ASP A 139 -21.13 5.81 -4.82
CA ASP A 139 -21.36 6.18 -6.23
C ASP A 139 -20.53 7.39 -6.71
N LYS A 140 -19.97 8.16 -5.77
CA LYS A 140 -19.18 9.37 -6.07
C LYS A 140 -17.71 9.09 -6.29
N ILE A 141 -17.21 7.99 -5.71
CA ILE A 141 -15.78 7.65 -5.74
C ILE A 141 -15.64 6.15 -6.07
N ASP A 142 -14.78 5.85 -7.03
CA ASP A 142 -14.51 4.46 -7.41
C ASP A 142 -13.67 3.76 -6.33
N PHE A 143 -14.35 3.00 -5.49
CA PHE A 143 -13.75 2.08 -4.54
C PHE A 143 -13.86 0.61 -4.97
N SER A 144 -14.04 0.34 -6.28
CA SER A 144 -14.22 -1.02 -6.83
C SER A 144 -13.10 -1.99 -6.45
N ARG A 145 -11.87 -1.48 -6.27
CA ARG A 145 -10.72 -2.23 -5.76
C ARG A 145 -11.02 -2.93 -4.43
N TYR A 146 -11.81 -2.30 -3.56
CA TYR A 146 -12.09 -2.80 -2.20
C TYR A 146 -13.08 -3.97 -2.18
N ASN A 147 -13.78 -4.28 -3.27
CA ASN A 147 -14.51 -5.53 -3.42
C ASN A 147 -13.58 -6.76 -3.33
N TYR A 148 -12.34 -6.66 -3.84
CA TYR A 148 -11.33 -7.70 -3.66
C TYR A 148 -11.01 -7.93 -2.17
N PHE A 149 -10.75 -6.87 -1.42
CA PHE A 149 -10.43 -6.97 0.01
C PHE A 149 -11.61 -7.48 0.84
N HIS A 150 -12.84 -7.10 0.48
CA HIS A 150 -14.06 -7.62 1.09
C HIS A 150 -14.23 -9.13 0.83
N ALA A 151 -14.04 -9.56 -0.41
CA ALA A 151 -14.09 -10.98 -0.77
C ALA A 151 -12.98 -11.79 -0.06
N SER A 152 -11.75 -11.25 0.00
CA SER A 152 -10.64 -11.84 0.75
C SER A 152 -10.95 -11.98 2.24
N TYR A 153 -11.54 -10.95 2.86
CA TYR A 153 -12.00 -11.03 4.25
C TYR A 153 -13.07 -12.12 4.43
N ALA A 154 -14.06 -12.20 3.56
CA ALA A 154 -15.09 -13.24 3.64
C ALA A 154 -14.48 -14.65 3.51
N THR A 155 -13.51 -14.85 2.61
CA THR A 155 -12.80 -16.13 2.44
C THR A 155 -11.99 -16.49 3.69
N THR A 156 -11.23 -15.56 4.24
CA THR A 156 -10.42 -15.81 5.45
C THR A 156 -11.27 -16.04 6.69
N SER A 157 -12.52 -15.56 6.69
CA SER A 157 -13.53 -15.82 7.72
C SER A 157 -14.31 -17.13 7.49
N GLY A 158 -13.90 -17.97 6.52
CA GLY A 158 -14.54 -19.26 6.20
C GLY A 158 -15.81 -19.16 5.37
N ASN A 159 -16.23 -17.95 4.95
CA ASN A 159 -17.48 -17.77 4.22
C ASN A 159 -17.25 -17.64 2.70
N ILE A 160 -16.92 -18.77 2.06
CA ILE A 160 -16.62 -18.84 0.61
C ILE A 160 -17.82 -18.43 -0.25
N ASN A 161 -19.04 -18.80 0.13
CA ASN A 161 -20.23 -18.43 -0.64
C ASN A 161 -20.44 -16.91 -0.65
N LYS A 162 -20.23 -16.26 0.49
CA LYS A 162 -20.27 -14.80 0.56
C LYS A 162 -19.19 -14.16 -0.31
N ALA A 163 -17.96 -14.69 -0.31
CA ALA A 163 -16.89 -14.23 -1.19
C ALA A 163 -17.28 -14.32 -2.67
N LYS A 164 -17.87 -15.44 -3.10
CA LYS A 164 -18.38 -15.62 -4.48
C LYS A 164 -19.42 -14.57 -4.84
N ASN A 165 -20.38 -14.31 -3.94
CA ASN A 165 -21.42 -13.30 -4.16
C ASN A 165 -20.84 -11.89 -4.30
N ILE A 166 -19.88 -11.51 -3.44
CA ILE A 166 -19.19 -10.21 -3.52
C ILE A 166 -18.47 -10.08 -4.87
N ILE A 167 -17.74 -11.12 -5.29
CA ILE A 167 -17.04 -11.12 -6.57
C ILE A 167 -18.02 -10.97 -7.73
N GLN A 168 -19.12 -11.73 -7.72
CA GLN A 168 -20.12 -11.69 -8.79
C GLN A 168 -20.78 -10.32 -8.90
N SER A 169 -21.20 -9.74 -7.77
CA SER A 169 -21.79 -8.40 -7.71
C SER A 169 -20.79 -7.33 -8.16
N GLY A 170 -19.55 -7.41 -7.69
CA GLY A 170 -18.50 -6.47 -8.08
C GLY A 170 -18.16 -6.56 -9.58
N LEU A 171 -18.09 -7.75 -10.15
CA LEU A 171 -17.83 -7.93 -11.59
C LEU A 171 -19.02 -7.55 -12.48
N LYS A 172 -20.25 -7.58 -11.97
CA LYS A 172 -21.43 -7.06 -12.69
C LYS A 172 -21.31 -5.54 -12.90
N LEU A 173 -20.83 -4.81 -11.90
CA LEU A 173 -20.64 -3.36 -11.99
C LEU A 173 -19.30 -2.97 -12.65
N TYR A 174 -18.24 -3.74 -12.37
CA TYR A 174 -16.88 -3.47 -12.81
C TYR A 174 -16.27 -4.70 -13.51
N PRO A 175 -16.75 -5.05 -14.72
CA PRO A 175 -16.38 -6.31 -15.40
C PRO A 175 -14.88 -6.39 -15.76
N ARG A 176 -14.20 -5.25 -15.86
CA ARG A 176 -12.76 -5.15 -16.15
C ARG A 176 -11.88 -5.06 -14.89
N ASN A 177 -12.46 -5.18 -13.69
CA ASN A 177 -11.65 -5.16 -12.46
C ASN A 177 -10.71 -6.37 -12.41
N LEU A 178 -9.43 -6.11 -12.62
CA LEU A 178 -8.41 -7.15 -12.81
C LEU A 178 -8.20 -7.99 -11.55
N LEU A 179 -8.22 -7.36 -10.35
CA LEU A 179 -8.09 -8.08 -9.09
C LEU A 179 -9.25 -9.05 -8.85
N LEU A 180 -10.48 -8.60 -9.09
CA LEU A 180 -11.67 -9.45 -8.91
C LEU A 180 -11.69 -10.60 -9.93
N ASN A 181 -11.34 -10.34 -11.18
CA ASN A 181 -11.25 -11.39 -12.22
C ASN A 181 -10.19 -12.44 -11.84
N GLN A 182 -9.01 -12.01 -11.39
CA GLN A 182 -7.98 -12.95 -10.95
C GLN A 182 -8.43 -13.72 -9.71
N TYR A 183 -9.02 -13.05 -8.72
CA TYR A 183 -9.47 -13.69 -7.48
C TYR A 183 -10.57 -14.71 -7.73
N LYS A 184 -11.50 -14.46 -8.69
CA LYS A 184 -12.49 -15.43 -9.16
C LYS A 184 -11.84 -16.70 -9.69
N ILE A 185 -10.79 -16.55 -10.50
CA ILE A 185 -10.04 -17.68 -11.06
C ILE A 185 -9.35 -18.48 -9.95
N ASP A 186 -8.70 -17.78 -9.01
CA ASP A 186 -7.95 -18.40 -7.92
C ASP A 186 -8.87 -19.12 -6.93
N LEU A 187 -10.02 -18.53 -6.62
CA LEU A 187 -11.04 -19.14 -5.75
C LEU A 187 -11.60 -20.42 -6.35
N ASN A 188 -11.88 -20.44 -7.68
CA ASN A 188 -12.39 -21.63 -8.36
C ASN A 188 -11.34 -22.75 -8.47
N LYS A 189 -10.06 -22.42 -8.43
CA LYS A 189 -8.95 -23.38 -8.50
C LYS A 189 -8.41 -23.78 -7.14
N SER A 190 -9.00 -23.29 -6.04
CA SER A 190 -8.51 -23.47 -4.66
C SER A 190 -7.03 -23.10 -4.51
N LYS A 191 -6.57 -22.12 -5.30
CA LYS A 191 -5.20 -21.63 -5.24
C LYS A 191 -5.01 -20.61 -4.09
N ASN A 192 -3.76 -20.30 -3.80
CA ASN A 192 -3.36 -19.42 -2.70
C ASN A 192 -4.17 -18.09 -2.68
N LEU A 193 -5.14 -18.02 -1.78
CA LEU A 193 -6.08 -16.91 -1.65
C LEU A 193 -5.59 -15.84 -0.65
N ASN A 194 -4.44 -16.07 0.00
CA ASN A 194 -3.95 -15.27 1.11
C ASN A 194 -2.89 -14.23 0.70
N THR A 195 -3.02 -13.64 -0.49
CA THR A 195 -2.08 -12.59 -0.95
C THR A 195 -2.25 -11.27 -0.18
N PHE A 196 -3.38 -11.09 0.50
CA PHE A 196 -3.63 -9.98 1.42
C PHE A 196 -4.32 -10.50 2.70
N ASN A 197 -3.91 -9.95 3.84
CA ASN A 197 -4.55 -10.20 5.13
C ASN A 197 -4.51 -8.92 5.96
N CYS A 198 -5.68 -8.38 6.32
CA CYS A 198 -5.81 -7.16 7.13
C CYS A 198 -5.25 -7.30 8.56
N LYS A 199 -5.07 -8.54 9.06
CA LYS A 199 -4.43 -8.81 10.36
C LYS A 199 -2.91 -8.74 10.33
N LYS A 200 -2.32 -8.48 9.16
CA LYS A 200 -0.88 -8.25 8.99
C LYS A 200 -0.65 -6.77 8.71
N GLU A 201 -0.10 -6.05 9.66
CA GLU A 201 0.15 -4.61 9.58
C GLU A 201 0.90 -4.25 8.29
N LYS A 202 1.91 -5.04 7.92
CA LYS A 202 2.70 -4.83 6.70
C LYS A 202 1.88 -4.90 5.41
N HIS A 203 0.81 -5.72 5.36
CA HIS A 203 -0.06 -5.80 4.17
C HIS A 203 -0.93 -4.56 4.02
N VAL A 204 -1.45 -4.03 5.14
CA VAL A 204 -2.26 -2.81 5.11
C VAL A 204 -1.38 -1.58 4.86
N ILE A 205 -0.20 -1.52 5.48
CA ILE A 205 0.77 -0.45 5.20
C ILE A 205 1.17 -0.48 3.72
N ALA A 206 1.37 -1.65 3.11
CA ALA A 206 1.61 -1.76 1.68
C ALA A 206 0.46 -1.17 0.85
N GLU A 207 -0.79 -1.39 1.24
CA GLU A 207 -1.95 -0.79 0.55
C GLU A 207 -2.02 0.73 0.76
N ILE A 208 -1.67 1.25 1.94
CA ILE A 208 -1.59 2.70 2.18
C ILE A 208 -0.52 3.33 1.26
N LEU A 209 0.63 2.70 1.12
CA LEU A 209 1.67 3.16 0.19
C LEU A 209 1.21 3.09 -1.27
N TYR A 210 0.46 2.03 -1.65
CA TYR A 210 -0.15 1.94 -2.97
C TYR A 210 -1.15 3.07 -3.25
N ILE A 211 -2.03 3.38 -2.30
CA ILE A 211 -3.01 4.47 -2.45
C ILE A 211 -2.29 5.81 -2.64
N THR A 212 -1.22 6.03 -1.86
CA THR A 212 -0.35 7.21 -2.01
C THR A 212 0.28 7.27 -3.41
N ALA A 213 0.81 6.13 -3.87
CA ALA A 213 1.39 6.02 -5.21
C ALA A 213 0.36 6.28 -6.32
N ASN A 214 -0.85 5.75 -6.17
CA ASN A 214 -1.94 5.94 -7.13
C ASN A 214 -2.36 7.42 -7.23
N ALA A 215 -2.45 8.12 -6.09
CA ALA A 215 -2.73 9.55 -6.06
C ALA A 215 -1.62 10.38 -6.75
N LEU A 216 -0.36 10.01 -6.59
CA LEU A 216 0.77 10.64 -7.28
C LEU A 216 0.77 10.34 -8.79
N SER A 217 0.49 9.08 -9.16
CA SER A 217 0.40 8.66 -10.56
C SER A 217 -0.71 9.40 -11.31
N SER A 218 -1.87 9.59 -10.69
CA SER A 218 -2.98 10.35 -11.28
C SER A 218 -2.64 11.82 -11.54
N GLN A 219 -1.64 12.35 -10.84
CA GLN A 219 -1.09 13.70 -11.05
C GLN A 219 0.17 13.70 -11.91
N SER A 220 0.49 12.60 -12.59
CA SER A 220 1.68 12.43 -13.44
C SER A 220 3.02 12.53 -12.70
N ILE A 221 3.03 12.39 -11.37
CA ILE A 221 4.24 12.39 -10.53
C ILE A 221 4.79 10.96 -10.42
N TYR A 222 5.10 10.36 -11.57
CA TYR A 222 5.40 8.93 -11.71
C TYR A 222 6.65 8.49 -10.94
N PHE A 223 7.69 9.33 -10.87
CA PHE A 223 8.93 9.00 -10.18
C PHE A 223 8.71 8.76 -8.67
N SER A 224 7.95 9.66 -8.03
CA SER A 224 7.58 9.52 -6.62
C SER A 224 6.53 8.41 -6.42
N SER A 225 5.60 8.24 -7.35
CA SER A 225 4.67 7.10 -7.35
C SER A 225 5.42 5.77 -7.34
N ASN A 226 6.43 5.61 -8.18
CA ASN A 226 7.25 4.39 -8.25
C ASN A 226 8.01 4.12 -6.94
N PHE A 227 8.46 5.15 -6.24
CA PHE A 227 9.08 5.01 -4.93
C PHE A 227 8.13 4.33 -3.93
N TYR A 228 6.91 4.85 -3.78
CA TYR A 228 5.91 4.26 -2.88
C TYR A 228 5.45 2.87 -3.33
N LEU A 229 5.32 2.62 -4.64
CA LEU A 229 4.98 1.30 -5.18
C LEU A 229 6.04 0.26 -4.87
N ASN A 230 7.32 0.60 -5.02
CA ASN A 230 8.41 -0.30 -4.70
C ASN A 230 8.47 -0.62 -3.21
N LEU A 231 8.22 0.37 -2.32
CA LEU A 231 8.10 0.13 -0.88
C LEU A 231 6.88 -0.75 -0.55
N ALA A 232 5.73 -0.55 -1.20
CA ALA A 232 4.54 -1.39 -1.05
C ALA A 232 4.83 -2.84 -1.45
N LYS A 233 5.47 -3.03 -2.59
CA LYS A 233 5.88 -4.34 -3.09
C LYS A 233 6.90 -5.01 -2.18
N PHE A 234 7.86 -4.27 -1.65
CA PHE A 234 8.83 -4.78 -0.68
C PHE A 234 8.16 -5.35 0.58
N LEU A 235 7.06 -4.71 1.05
CA LEU A 235 6.30 -5.20 2.22
C LEU A 235 5.42 -6.42 1.90
N ASN A 236 4.83 -6.48 0.69
CA ASN A 236 3.92 -7.55 0.27
C ASN A 236 4.21 -7.99 -1.16
N GLU A 237 5.22 -8.83 -1.32
CA GLU A 237 5.75 -9.29 -2.61
C GLU A 237 4.77 -10.17 -3.40
N ASP A 238 3.84 -10.84 -2.69
CA ASP A 238 2.85 -11.74 -3.30
C ASP A 238 1.62 -11.00 -3.84
N PHE A 239 1.52 -9.69 -3.59
CA PHE A 239 0.39 -8.89 -4.04
C PHE A 239 0.70 -8.16 -5.34
N TYR A 240 0.62 -8.89 -6.46
CA TYR A 240 1.04 -8.45 -7.79
C TYR A 240 0.29 -7.24 -8.37
N SER A 241 -0.80 -6.79 -7.74
CA SER A 241 -1.51 -5.59 -8.21
C SER A 241 -0.67 -4.32 -8.17
N PHE A 242 0.36 -4.29 -7.33
CA PHE A 242 1.30 -3.15 -7.30
C PHE A 242 2.12 -3.06 -8.60
N ASP A 243 2.43 -4.20 -9.21
CA ASP A 243 3.17 -4.28 -10.47
C ASP A 243 2.38 -3.70 -11.65
N ILE A 244 1.04 -3.68 -11.59
CA ILE A 244 0.19 -3.13 -12.65
C ILE A 244 0.47 -1.62 -12.79
N LEU A 245 0.28 -0.87 -11.70
CA LEU A 245 0.50 0.57 -11.69
C LEU A 245 1.97 0.93 -11.94
N LEU A 246 2.90 0.09 -11.46
CA LEU A 246 4.34 0.28 -11.71
C LEU A 246 4.67 0.14 -13.20
N ALA A 247 4.07 -0.84 -13.89
CA ALA A 247 4.25 -1.01 -15.33
C ALA A 247 3.64 0.15 -16.12
N GLU A 248 2.43 0.62 -15.74
CA GLU A 248 1.78 1.78 -16.32
C GLU A 248 2.61 3.05 -16.15
N ASN A 249 3.15 3.29 -14.96
CA ASN A 249 4.04 4.43 -14.71
C ASN A 249 5.29 4.39 -15.58
N PHE A 250 5.94 3.22 -15.72
CA PHE A 250 7.10 3.09 -16.61
C PHE A 250 6.74 3.30 -18.07
N TYR A 251 5.55 2.85 -18.50
CA TYR A 251 5.05 3.13 -19.85
C TYR A 251 4.86 4.64 -20.08
N LYS A 252 4.25 5.35 -19.10
CA LYS A 252 4.06 6.81 -19.16
C LYS A 252 5.36 7.62 -19.10
N LEU A 253 6.43 7.03 -18.58
CA LEU A 253 7.79 7.59 -18.56
C LEU A 253 8.62 7.18 -19.79
N ASP A 254 7.99 6.61 -20.82
CA ASP A 254 8.65 6.07 -22.03
C ASP A 254 9.73 5.00 -21.74
N ASN A 255 9.70 4.44 -20.53
CA ASN A 255 10.59 3.34 -20.16
C ASN A 255 9.97 1.98 -20.54
N PHE A 256 9.73 1.82 -21.85
CA PHE A 256 9.06 0.64 -22.40
C PHE A 256 9.78 -0.67 -22.09
N LYS A 257 11.11 -0.65 -21.95
CA LYS A 257 11.90 -1.83 -21.58
C LYS A 257 11.53 -2.35 -20.19
N LYS A 258 11.43 -1.45 -19.20
CA LYS A 258 11.01 -1.82 -17.83
C LYS A 258 9.53 -2.20 -17.79
N ALA A 259 8.65 -1.45 -18.42
CA ALA A 259 7.22 -1.77 -18.52
C ALA A 259 7.01 -3.17 -19.09
N LYS A 260 7.60 -3.48 -20.24
CA LYS A 260 7.53 -4.80 -20.91
C LYS A 260 8.03 -5.93 -20.01
N LYS A 261 9.13 -5.71 -19.26
CA LYS A 261 9.65 -6.71 -18.32
C LYS A 261 8.63 -7.02 -17.22
N ILE A 262 7.96 -6.00 -16.67
CA ILE A 262 6.96 -6.18 -15.61
C ILE A 262 5.72 -6.88 -16.19
N TYR A 263 5.18 -6.46 -17.34
CA TYR A 263 4.05 -7.13 -18.00
C TYR A 263 4.36 -8.61 -18.29
N LYS A 264 5.55 -8.91 -18.80
CA LYS A 264 5.98 -10.30 -19.03
C LYS A 264 6.01 -11.14 -17.74
N ASN A 265 6.34 -10.53 -16.61
CA ASN A 265 6.29 -11.22 -15.31
C ASN A 265 4.86 -11.40 -14.83
N LEU A 266 4.01 -10.36 -14.95
CA LEU A 266 2.58 -10.43 -14.61
C LEU A 266 1.85 -11.51 -15.41
N SER A 267 2.14 -11.67 -16.70
CA SER A 267 1.49 -12.68 -17.56
C SER A 267 1.64 -14.11 -17.05
N LYS A 268 2.66 -14.39 -16.24
CA LYS A 268 2.94 -15.70 -15.64
C LYS A 268 2.18 -15.93 -14.32
N ARG A 269 1.53 -14.90 -13.77
CA ARG A 269 0.97 -14.92 -12.42
C ARG A 269 -0.50 -15.33 -12.36
N GLY A 270 -1.22 -15.29 -13.49
CA GLY A 270 -2.61 -15.74 -13.56
C GLY A 270 -3.30 -15.39 -14.87
N GLY A 271 -4.46 -15.98 -15.10
CA GLY A 271 -5.19 -15.83 -16.36
C GLY A 271 -5.65 -14.39 -16.64
N ALA A 272 -6.14 -13.69 -15.62
CA ALA A 272 -6.54 -12.29 -15.76
C ALA A 272 -5.32 -11.39 -16.01
N PHE A 273 -4.20 -11.61 -15.30
CA PHE A 273 -2.96 -10.88 -15.53
C PHE A 273 -2.36 -11.16 -16.91
N LYS A 274 -2.47 -12.40 -17.39
CA LYS A 274 -2.03 -12.76 -18.74
C LYS A 274 -2.80 -11.97 -19.80
N TRP A 275 -4.14 -11.93 -19.69
CA TRP A 275 -4.97 -11.15 -20.61
C TRP A 275 -4.64 -9.65 -20.61
N TYR A 276 -4.37 -9.08 -19.44
CA TYR A 276 -4.01 -7.67 -19.30
C TYR A 276 -2.63 -7.33 -19.89
N SER A 277 -1.72 -8.31 -19.92
CA SER A 277 -0.31 -8.12 -20.30
C SER A 277 -0.04 -8.42 -21.79
N THR A 278 -1.04 -8.83 -22.56
CA THR A 278 -0.99 -9.08 -24.01
C THR A 278 -1.46 -7.88 -24.79
#